data_dfc40e340868195c4d1332ba79b09f8f
#
_entry.id   dfc40e340868195c4d1332ba79b09f8f
#
_cell.length_a   1.000
_cell.length_b   1.000
_cell.length_c   1.000
_cell.angle_alpha   90.00
_cell.angle_beta   90.00
_cell.angle_gamma   90.00
#
_symmetry.space_group_name_H-M   'P 1'
#
loop_
_entity.id
_entity.type
_entity.pdbx_description
1 polymer ?
#
loop_
_entity_poly.entity_id
_entity_poly.type
_entity_poly.pdbx_seq_one_letter_code
_entity_poly.pdbx_strand_id
1 'polypeptide(L)'
;EIGSGLVGSEMCIRDSYYIQLGQRIGSQTFYDYFDAFGFTSRTGVDLPSETNFMQYYKADQLGEVQLASSAFGQAMAITPLQMCTAVAAAVNGGYLVTPHVVDKITDSNGNVIEEVGANVRRQVISASTSDAIRQIMEYEVGNGTGGGKYAYVSGYRIGGKSGTSEQLNMDRRTDGDYKKVASFAAVLPADDPEIIVYVMLDDPNNAKTDYSSLLAAPVVGNIISEVAPYLGIATDGEDRSGTTVTVPNLVGTEWSSAQVQLNIKGLKHQLAESESSQTAAAVTYQYPHAGAKVAYGTTVYLYTDTYEGQHTEVPDVTGKSADFARQMLSAAGLNCVVEGDANGTVQAQSEDAGASVQRGSIITITCG
;
A
#
# COMPACT_ATOMS: atom_id res chain seq x y z
N GLU A 1 -15.86 -9.41 -18.05
CA GLU A 1 -14.91 -10.55 -18.02
C GLU A 1 -13.80 -10.27 -19.02
N ILE A 2 -12.67 -9.75 -18.58
CA ILE A 2 -11.43 -9.78 -19.36
C ILE A 2 -10.94 -11.22 -19.18
N GLY A 3 -11.11 -12.04 -20.20
CA GLY A 3 -10.74 -13.45 -20.13
C GLY A 3 -9.26 -13.64 -19.80
N SER A 4 -8.95 -14.67 -19.01
CA SER A 4 -7.60 -15.05 -18.55
C SER A 4 -6.55 -15.13 -19.69
N GLY A 5 -6.96 -15.24 -20.95
CA GLY A 5 -6.08 -15.23 -22.11
C GLY A 5 -5.48 -13.86 -22.46
N LEU A 6 -6.15 -12.74 -22.11
CA LEU A 6 -5.62 -11.39 -22.37
C LEU A 6 -4.50 -11.02 -21.38
N VAL A 7 -4.65 -11.38 -20.12
CA VAL A 7 -3.62 -11.11 -19.09
C VAL A 7 -2.33 -11.87 -19.38
N GLY A 8 -2.42 -13.11 -19.85
CA GLY A 8 -1.24 -13.88 -20.29
C GLY A 8 -0.54 -13.25 -21.52
N SER A 9 -1.29 -12.70 -22.49
CA SER A 9 -0.73 -12.05 -23.66
C SER A 9 -0.05 -10.72 -23.32
N GLU A 10 -0.58 -9.92 -22.41
CA GLU A 10 0.04 -8.68 -21.93
C GLU A 10 1.37 -8.94 -21.21
N MET A 11 1.45 -9.97 -20.37
CA MET A 11 2.71 -10.39 -19.73
C MET A 11 3.74 -10.80 -20.78
N CYS A 12 3.37 -11.58 -21.79
CA CYS A 12 4.27 -11.98 -22.86
C CYS A 12 4.78 -10.79 -23.68
N ILE A 13 3.92 -9.80 -23.98
CA ILE A 13 4.30 -8.57 -24.68
C ILE A 13 5.28 -7.77 -23.86
N ARG A 14 5.00 -7.56 -22.56
CA ARG A 14 5.87 -6.86 -21.63
C ARG A 14 7.25 -7.52 -21.55
N ASP A 15 7.29 -8.82 -21.31
CA ASP A 15 8.54 -9.56 -21.15
C ASP A 15 9.36 -9.53 -22.42
N SER A 16 8.74 -9.72 -23.60
CA SER A 16 9.40 -9.61 -24.89
C SER A 16 10.01 -8.23 -25.13
N TYR A 17 9.35 -7.16 -24.68
CA TYR A 17 9.87 -5.80 -24.76
C TYR A 17 11.13 -5.63 -23.90
N TYR A 18 11.09 -6.07 -22.63
CA TYR A 18 12.23 -5.95 -21.73
C TYR A 18 13.41 -6.84 -22.14
N ILE A 19 13.15 -8.01 -22.70
CA ILE A 19 14.20 -8.87 -23.31
C ILE A 19 14.94 -8.10 -24.41
N GLN A 20 14.22 -7.50 -25.35
CA GLN A 20 14.83 -6.72 -26.45
C GLN A 20 15.59 -5.50 -25.89
N LEU A 21 15.05 -4.83 -24.89
CA LEU A 21 15.71 -3.69 -24.24
C LEU A 21 17.01 -4.13 -23.56
N GLY A 22 16.97 -5.22 -22.78
CA GLY A 22 18.16 -5.80 -22.15
C GLY A 22 19.25 -6.16 -23.17
N GLN A 23 18.86 -6.81 -24.27
CA GLN A 23 19.79 -7.15 -25.36
C GLN A 23 20.42 -5.90 -26.02
N ARG A 24 19.67 -4.82 -26.18
CA ARG A 24 20.20 -3.54 -26.71
C ARG A 24 21.15 -2.84 -25.73
N ILE A 25 20.86 -2.91 -24.43
CA ILE A 25 21.70 -2.34 -23.37
C ILE A 25 23.01 -3.12 -23.26
N GLY A 26 22.94 -4.43 -23.39
CA GLY A 26 24.08 -5.34 -23.28
C GLY A 26 24.44 -5.71 -21.85
N SER A 27 25.12 -6.84 -21.69
CA SER A 27 25.40 -7.47 -20.39
C SER A 27 26.20 -6.59 -19.44
N GLN A 28 27.20 -5.88 -19.95
CA GLN A 28 28.06 -5.03 -19.11
C GLN A 28 27.27 -3.85 -18.55
N THR A 29 26.56 -3.09 -19.39
CA THR A 29 25.77 -1.94 -18.95
C THR A 29 24.64 -2.35 -18.01
N PHE A 30 23.97 -3.48 -18.29
CA PHE A 30 22.95 -4.01 -17.39
C PHE A 30 23.53 -4.31 -16.00
N TYR A 31 24.69 -4.99 -15.94
CA TYR A 31 25.36 -5.31 -14.67
C TYR A 31 25.82 -4.05 -13.96
N ASP A 32 26.39 -3.06 -14.64
CA ASP A 32 26.85 -1.81 -14.07
C ASP A 32 25.70 -1.05 -13.35
N TYR A 33 24.52 -1.00 -13.96
CA TYR A 33 23.33 -0.43 -13.31
C TYR A 33 22.81 -1.29 -12.16
N PHE A 34 22.84 -2.61 -12.29
CA PHE A 34 22.46 -3.53 -11.23
C PHE A 34 23.34 -3.35 -9.98
N ASP A 35 24.66 -3.21 -10.19
CA ASP A 35 25.61 -2.85 -9.11
C ASP A 35 25.38 -1.44 -8.59
N ALA A 36 25.18 -0.47 -9.48
CA ALA A 36 24.95 0.92 -9.10
C ALA A 36 23.73 1.08 -8.19
N PHE A 37 22.64 0.34 -8.41
CA PHE A 37 21.46 0.30 -7.55
C PHE A 37 21.67 -0.47 -6.24
N GLY A 38 22.83 -1.07 -6.01
CA GLY A 38 23.22 -1.69 -4.74
C GLY A 38 22.84 -3.16 -4.59
N PHE A 39 22.41 -3.84 -5.66
CA PHE A 39 21.97 -5.23 -5.61
C PHE A 39 23.12 -6.25 -5.44
N THR A 40 24.36 -5.83 -5.61
CA THR A 40 25.57 -6.69 -5.50
C THR A 40 26.20 -6.64 -4.12
N SER A 41 25.73 -5.80 -3.21
CA SER A 41 26.34 -5.58 -1.89
C SER A 41 25.28 -5.41 -0.82
N ARG A 42 25.69 -5.56 0.45
CA ARG A 42 24.85 -5.21 1.61
C ARG A 42 24.41 -3.75 1.54
N THR A 43 23.23 -3.46 2.10
CA THR A 43 22.75 -2.08 2.23
C THR A 43 23.58 -1.27 3.22
N GLY A 44 24.17 -1.95 4.22
CA GLY A 44 24.93 -1.33 5.29
C GLY A 44 24.03 -0.74 6.38
N VAL A 45 22.79 -1.25 6.51
CA VAL A 45 21.92 -0.88 7.64
C VAL A 45 22.59 -1.15 8.98
N ASP A 46 22.36 -0.29 9.94
CA ASP A 46 22.91 -0.35 11.31
C ASP A 46 22.26 -1.42 12.21
N LEU A 47 21.64 -2.43 11.59
CA LEU A 47 21.06 -3.60 12.26
C LEU A 47 22.02 -4.81 12.17
N PRO A 48 22.08 -5.65 13.21
CA PRO A 48 22.87 -6.87 13.19
C PRO A 48 22.31 -7.88 12.18
N SER A 49 23.18 -8.74 11.67
CA SER A 49 22.81 -9.93 10.87
C SER A 49 22.24 -9.65 9.48
N GLU A 50 22.56 -8.50 8.85
CA GLU A 50 22.26 -8.32 7.44
C GLU A 50 22.91 -9.45 6.61
N THR A 51 22.09 -10.17 5.84
CA THR A 51 22.57 -11.32 5.06
C THR A 51 23.57 -10.94 3.97
N ASN A 52 24.49 -11.86 3.67
CA ASN A 52 25.35 -11.79 2.48
C ASN A 52 24.78 -12.62 1.32
N PHE A 53 23.67 -13.28 1.52
CA PHE A 53 23.11 -14.14 0.49
C PHE A 53 22.44 -13.28 -0.58
N MET A 54 23.11 -13.19 -1.72
CA MET A 54 22.61 -12.55 -2.94
C MET A 54 22.93 -13.48 -4.10
N GLN A 55 21.96 -13.71 -4.96
CA GLN A 55 22.15 -14.54 -6.14
C GLN A 55 21.82 -13.71 -7.38
N TYR A 56 22.80 -13.54 -8.25
CA TYR A 56 22.70 -12.80 -9.49
C TYR A 56 23.81 -13.25 -10.46
N TYR A 57 23.67 -12.92 -11.73
CA TYR A 57 24.71 -13.16 -12.72
C TYR A 57 25.66 -11.96 -12.83
N LYS A 58 26.96 -12.21 -12.83
CA LYS A 58 27.96 -11.19 -13.15
C LYS A 58 27.97 -10.90 -14.65
N ALA A 59 28.60 -9.80 -15.07
CA ALA A 59 28.63 -9.36 -16.46
C ALA A 59 29.13 -10.44 -17.42
N ASP A 60 30.17 -11.19 -17.03
CA ASP A 60 30.75 -12.29 -17.80
C ASP A 60 29.90 -13.57 -17.83
N GLN A 61 28.93 -13.66 -16.96
CA GLN A 61 27.96 -14.76 -16.84
C GLN A 61 26.62 -14.46 -17.52
N LEU A 62 26.38 -13.21 -17.89
CA LEU A 62 25.16 -12.75 -18.56
C LEU A 62 25.22 -13.07 -20.06
N GLY A 63 25.05 -14.36 -20.41
CA GLY A 63 24.76 -14.76 -21.77
C GLY A 63 23.36 -14.30 -22.22
N GLU A 64 22.98 -14.59 -23.45
CA GLU A 64 21.70 -14.15 -24.05
C GLU A 64 20.47 -14.54 -23.20
N VAL A 65 20.43 -15.77 -22.71
CA VAL A 65 19.30 -16.28 -21.91
C VAL A 65 19.27 -15.66 -20.52
N GLN A 66 20.43 -15.56 -19.85
CA GLN A 66 20.53 -14.98 -18.50
C GLN A 66 20.20 -13.48 -18.54
N LEU A 67 20.71 -12.76 -19.54
CA LEU A 67 20.39 -11.34 -19.72
C LEU A 67 18.90 -11.14 -20.00
N ALA A 68 18.32 -11.97 -20.87
CA ALA A 68 16.90 -11.94 -21.16
C ALA A 68 16.06 -12.13 -19.88
N SER A 69 16.35 -13.18 -19.08
CA SER A 69 15.62 -13.47 -17.82
C SER A 69 15.77 -12.33 -16.81
N SER A 70 16.99 -11.81 -16.63
CA SER A 70 17.26 -10.72 -15.68
C SER A 70 16.59 -9.42 -16.10
N ALA A 71 16.47 -9.15 -17.41
CA ALA A 71 15.90 -7.91 -17.94
C ALA A 71 14.42 -7.73 -17.60
N PHE A 72 13.65 -8.82 -17.44
CA PHE A 72 12.26 -8.72 -16.98
C PHE A 72 12.08 -9.09 -15.48
N GLY A 73 13.18 -9.16 -14.71
CA GLY A 73 13.14 -9.29 -13.24
C GLY A 73 13.10 -10.71 -12.71
N GLN A 74 13.63 -11.69 -13.47
CA GLN A 74 13.78 -13.08 -13.04
C GLN A 74 15.26 -13.43 -12.79
N ALA A 75 15.51 -14.64 -12.27
CA ALA A 75 16.84 -15.23 -12.11
C ALA A 75 17.79 -14.45 -11.17
N MET A 76 17.24 -13.72 -10.21
CA MET A 76 17.99 -13.05 -9.14
C MET A 76 17.31 -13.19 -7.78
N ALA A 77 18.09 -13.27 -6.70
CA ALA A 77 17.61 -13.16 -5.32
C ALA A 77 18.27 -11.97 -4.65
N ILE A 78 17.45 -11.07 -4.18
CA ILE A 78 17.83 -9.83 -3.47
C ILE A 78 16.99 -9.72 -2.19
N THR A 79 17.48 -8.97 -1.21
CA THR A 79 16.72 -8.77 0.02
C THR A 79 15.61 -7.72 -0.15
N PRO A 80 14.51 -7.79 0.62
CA PRO A 80 13.50 -6.74 0.64
C PRO A 80 14.07 -5.35 0.91
N LEU A 81 15.07 -5.25 1.78
CA LEU A 81 15.71 -3.98 2.11
C LEU A 81 16.53 -3.43 0.93
N GLN A 82 17.25 -4.28 0.18
CA GLN A 82 17.90 -3.86 -1.06
C GLN A 82 16.88 -3.35 -2.08
N MET A 83 15.73 -4.01 -2.21
CA MET A 83 14.66 -3.52 -3.08
C MET A 83 14.13 -2.16 -2.64
N CYS A 84 13.87 -1.97 -1.34
CA CYS A 84 13.43 -0.66 -0.81
C CYS A 84 14.46 0.45 -1.11
N THR A 85 15.76 0.19 -0.89
CA THR A 85 16.81 1.19 -1.17
C THR A 85 16.95 1.49 -2.66
N ALA A 86 16.78 0.50 -3.52
CA ALA A 86 16.81 0.68 -4.97
C ALA A 86 15.59 1.46 -5.47
N VAL A 87 14.39 1.17 -4.94
CA VAL A 87 13.16 1.94 -5.23
C VAL A 87 13.34 3.38 -4.74
N ALA A 88 13.89 3.59 -3.52
CA ALA A 88 14.21 4.91 -3.02
C ALA A 88 15.13 5.67 -3.99
N ALA A 89 16.21 5.05 -4.46
CA ALA A 89 17.12 5.66 -5.42
C ALA A 89 16.43 5.98 -6.76
N ALA A 90 15.46 5.18 -7.18
CA ALA A 90 14.71 5.44 -8.41
C ALA A 90 13.81 6.67 -8.32
N VAL A 91 13.34 7.09 -7.11
CA VAL A 91 12.32 8.12 -6.94
C VAL A 91 12.77 9.38 -6.18
N ASN A 92 13.96 9.38 -5.55
CA ASN A 92 14.48 10.48 -4.72
C ASN A 92 15.48 11.40 -5.43
N GLY A 93 15.43 11.48 -6.75
CA GLY A 93 16.42 12.21 -7.55
C GLY A 93 17.62 11.37 -7.98
N GLY A 94 17.58 10.07 -7.80
CA GLY A 94 18.59 9.11 -8.26
C GLY A 94 19.63 8.72 -7.21
N TYR A 95 19.46 9.04 -5.94
CA TYR A 95 20.47 8.85 -4.91
C TYR A 95 20.29 7.52 -4.15
N LEU A 96 21.27 6.62 -4.25
CA LEU A 96 21.35 5.44 -3.41
C LEU A 96 21.86 5.84 -2.03
N VAL A 97 21.05 5.57 -1.00
CA VAL A 97 21.35 5.89 0.41
C VAL A 97 21.62 4.62 1.21
N THR A 98 22.40 4.76 2.31
CA THR A 98 22.52 3.71 3.32
C THR A 98 21.33 3.86 4.28
N PRO A 99 20.47 2.82 4.40
CA PRO A 99 19.38 2.87 5.38
C PRO A 99 19.91 2.80 6.80
N HIS A 100 19.24 3.44 7.76
CA HIS A 100 19.56 3.37 9.18
C HIS A 100 18.26 3.37 10.01
N VAL A 101 18.35 2.85 11.22
CA VAL A 101 17.27 2.81 12.22
C VAL A 101 17.58 3.76 13.38
N VAL A 102 18.87 3.99 13.65
CA VAL A 102 19.32 4.93 14.68
C VAL A 102 19.18 6.35 14.14
N ASP A 103 18.34 7.15 14.76
CA ASP A 103 18.15 8.57 14.46
C ASP A 103 19.21 9.42 15.22
N LYS A 104 19.38 9.16 16.52
CA LYS A 104 20.33 9.88 17.35
C LYS A 104 20.78 9.06 18.57
N ILE A 105 21.94 9.37 19.06
CA ILE A 105 22.50 8.84 20.31
C ILE A 105 22.56 9.97 21.33
N THR A 106 22.01 9.74 22.52
CA THR A 106 22.01 10.73 23.61
C THR A 106 22.74 10.20 24.84
N ASP A 107 23.30 11.11 25.66
CA ASP A 107 23.81 10.77 26.98
C ASP A 107 22.69 10.56 28.01
N SER A 108 23.04 10.21 29.23
CA SER A 108 22.11 10.01 30.34
C SER A 108 21.33 11.27 30.75
N ASN A 109 21.76 12.45 30.33
CA ASN A 109 21.10 13.74 30.59
C ASN A 109 20.22 14.20 29.43
N GLY A 110 20.16 13.41 28.32
CA GLY A 110 19.40 13.74 27.14
C GLY A 110 20.14 14.63 26.12
N ASN A 111 21.41 14.94 26.32
CA ASN A 111 22.18 15.70 25.35
C ASN A 111 22.51 14.82 24.15
N VAL A 112 22.35 15.34 22.94
CA VAL A 112 22.70 14.63 21.71
C VAL A 112 24.22 14.49 21.62
N ILE A 113 24.71 13.25 21.54
CA ILE A 113 26.13 12.90 21.32
C ILE A 113 26.40 12.80 19.82
N GLU A 114 25.47 12.16 19.09
CA GLU A 114 25.55 11.92 17.65
C GLU A 114 24.16 11.94 17.04
N GLU A 115 24.02 12.56 15.88
CA GLU A 115 22.80 12.56 15.07
C GLU A 115 23.12 11.89 13.73
N VAL A 116 22.34 10.88 13.37
CA VAL A 116 22.53 10.09 12.14
C VAL A 116 21.70 10.69 11.02
N GLY A 117 22.35 11.36 10.09
CA GLY A 117 21.68 11.91 8.91
C GLY A 117 21.71 10.97 7.71
N ALA A 118 21.07 11.41 6.62
CA ALA A 118 21.05 10.67 5.36
C ALA A 118 22.47 10.47 4.81
N ASN A 119 22.89 9.21 4.64
CA ASN A 119 24.19 8.84 4.08
C ASN A 119 24.02 8.44 2.61
N VAL A 120 24.34 9.38 1.70
CA VAL A 120 24.31 9.16 0.24
C VAL A 120 25.56 8.41 -0.20
N ARG A 121 25.38 7.21 -0.74
CA ARG A 121 26.47 6.39 -1.30
C ARG A 121 26.90 6.87 -2.69
N ARG A 122 25.94 7.16 -3.57
CA ARG A 122 26.16 7.63 -4.96
C ARG A 122 24.85 8.08 -5.61
N GLN A 123 24.96 8.81 -6.70
CA GLN A 123 23.83 9.05 -7.62
C GLN A 123 23.88 7.99 -8.73
N VAL A 124 22.77 7.27 -8.92
CA VAL A 124 22.64 6.15 -9.87
C VAL A 124 22.05 6.60 -11.20
N ILE A 125 21.03 7.47 -11.12
CA ILE A 125 20.33 8.04 -12.28
C ILE A 125 20.18 9.54 -12.12
N SER A 126 19.88 10.24 -13.20
CA SER A 126 19.62 11.68 -13.14
C SER A 126 18.31 12.00 -12.43
N ALA A 127 18.18 13.20 -11.88
CA ALA A 127 16.93 13.68 -11.29
C ALA A 127 15.78 13.64 -12.30
N SER A 128 16.02 14.02 -13.55
CA SER A 128 15.00 13.98 -14.61
C SER A 128 14.53 12.56 -14.94
N THR A 129 15.41 11.56 -14.84
CA THR A 129 15.02 10.15 -14.99
C THR A 129 14.17 9.70 -13.80
N SER A 130 14.56 10.11 -12.59
CA SER A 130 13.78 9.86 -11.37
C SER A 130 12.37 10.46 -11.45
N ASP A 131 12.24 11.71 -11.94
CA ASP A 131 10.95 12.36 -12.15
C ASP A 131 10.07 11.59 -13.14
N ALA A 132 10.65 11.12 -14.25
CA ALA A 132 9.93 10.31 -15.24
C ALA A 132 9.45 8.98 -14.63
N ILE A 133 10.27 8.34 -13.80
CA ILE A 133 9.90 7.10 -13.10
C ILE A 133 8.73 7.35 -12.14
N ARG A 134 8.76 8.42 -11.34
CA ARG A 134 7.65 8.78 -10.46
C ARG A 134 6.33 8.96 -11.20
N GLN A 135 6.35 9.67 -12.33
CA GLN A 135 5.16 9.88 -13.17
C GLN A 135 4.61 8.56 -13.73
N ILE A 136 5.48 7.65 -14.19
CA ILE A 136 5.08 6.33 -14.68
C ILE A 136 4.48 5.49 -13.54
N MET A 137 5.10 5.50 -12.35
CA MET A 137 4.60 4.76 -11.21
C MET A 137 3.25 5.31 -10.72
N GLU A 138 3.05 6.63 -10.73
CA GLU A 138 1.78 7.27 -10.39
C GLU A 138 0.69 6.91 -11.41
N TYR A 139 1.00 6.95 -12.70
CA TYR A 139 0.07 6.55 -13.76
C TYR A 139 -0.40 5.11 -13.61
N GLU A 140 0.48 4.18 -13.21
CA GLU A 140 0.17 2.76 -13.00
C GLU A 140 -0.87 2.55 -11.89
N VAL A 141 -0.83 3.37 -10.82
CA VAL A 141 -1.78 3.28 -9.70
C VAL A 141 -3.03 4.12 -9.95
N GLY A 142 -2.88 5.34 -10.42
CA GLY A 142 -3.97 6.33 -10.49
C GLY A 142 -4.92 6.17 -11.68
N ASN A 143 -4.48 5.56 -12.78
CA ASN A 143 -5.25 5.53 -14.03
C ASN A 143 -6.37 4.46 -14.09
N GLY A 144 -6.47 3.58 -13.09
CA GLY A 144 -7.54 2.59 -12.99
C GLY A 144 -7.50 1.44 -14.00
N THR A 145 -6.57 1.44 -14.97
CA THR A 145 -6.44 0.41 -16.01
C THR A 145 -5.33 -0.61 -15.70
N GLY A 146 -4.29 -0.20 -14.97
CA GLY A 146 -3.17 -1.05 -14.57
C GLY A 146 -3.46 -1.93 -13.35
N GLY A 147 -2.58 -2.89 -13.09
CA GLY A 147 -2.62 -3.72 -11.89
C GLY A 147 -2.35 -2.95 -10.60
N GLY A 148 -1.73 -1.78 -10.68
CA GLY A 148 -1.47 -0.90 -9.54
C GLY A 148 -2.72 -0.30 -8.89
N LYS A 149 -3.85 -0.24 -9.60
CA LYS A 149 -5.14 0.30 -9.09
C LYS A 149 -5.58 -0.31 -7.75
N TYR A 150 -5.16 -1.53 -7.45
CA TYR A 150 -5.50 -2.19 -6.18
C TYR A 150 -4.74 -1.64 -4.96
N ALA A 151 -3.68 -0.85 -5.20
CA ALA A 151 -2.99 -0.08 -4.16
C ALA A 151 -3.49 1.37 -4.05
N TYR A 152 -4.44 1.78 -4.89
CA TYR A 152 -4.98 3.13 -4.89
C TYR A 152 -5.76 3.41 -3.61
N VAL A 153 -5.48 4.56 -3.00
CA VAL A 153 -6.21 5.13 -1.86
C VAL A 153 -6.64 6.53 -2.27
N SER A 154 -7.94 6.76 -2.29
CA SER A 154 -8.49 8.06 -2.66
C SER A 154 -7.97 9.16 -1.74
N GLY A 155 -7.61 10.30 -2.31
CA GLY A 155 -7.04 11.43 -1.59
C GLY A 155 -5.52 11.46 -1.55
N TYR A 156 -4.85 10.44 -2.08
CA TYR A 156 -3.39 10.39 -2.10
C TYR A 156 -2.85 10.15 -3.50
N ARG A 157 -1.75 10.82 -3.81
CA ARG A 157 -0.96 10.57 -5.01
C ARG A 157 0.00 9.43 -4.74
N ILE A 158 -0.32 8.25 -5.25
CA ILE A 158 0.45 7.03 -5.00
C ILE A 158 1.08 6.56 -6.30
N GLY A 159 2.40 6.37 -6.27
CA GLY A 159 3.12 5.68 -7.32
C GLY A 159 3.38 4.24 -6.93
N GLY A 160 3.34 3.28 -7.86
CA GLY A 160 3.59 1.89 -7.51
C GLY A 160 4.03 0.98 -8.64
N LYS A 161 4.59 -0.17 -8.25
CA LYS A 161 5.02 -1.23 -9.19
C LYS A 161 4.85 -2.62 -8.58
N SER A 162 4.18 -3.49 -9.32
CA SER A 162 4.05 -4.92 -8.98
C SER A 162 5.26 -5.71 -9.47
N GLY A 163 5.61 -6.79 -8.77
CA GLY A 163 6.61 -7.76 -9.17
C GLY A 163 6.15 -9.19 -8.87
N THR A 164 6.17 -10.06 -9.88
CA THR A 164 5.92 -11.50 -9.73
C THR A 164 7.11 -12.25 -10.28
N SER A 165 7.75 -13.07 -9.45
CA SER A 165 8.88 -13.91 -9.86
C SER A 165 8.70 -15.35 -9.39
N GLU A 166 9.30 -16.29 -10.11
CA GLU A 166 9.43 -17.66 -9.64
C GLU A 166 10.56 -17.77 -8.62
N GLN A 167 10.45 -18.68 -7.65
CA GLN A 167 11.53 -18.94 -6.70
C GLN A 167 12.71 -19.61 -7.40
N LEU A 168 13.93 -19.20 -7.05
CA LEU A 168 15.16 -19.69 -7.70
C LEU A 168 15.45 -21.17 -7.45
N ASN A 169 14.98 -21.72 -6.32
CA ASN A 169 15.11 -23.15 -6.00
C ASN A 169 14.25 -24.01 -6.92
N MET A 170 13.40 -23.41 -7.75
CA MET A 170 12.50 -24.10 -8.68
C MET A 170 11.60 -25.16 -8.00
N ASP A 171 11.31 -24.98 -6.71
CA ASP A 171 10.38 -25.84 -6.01
C ASP A 171 8.98 -25.71 -6.62
N ARG A 172 8.30 -26.87 -6.67
CA ARG A 172 6.95 -26.94 -7.21
C ARG A 172 5.94 -27.07 -6.09
N ARG A 173 4.77 -26.46 -6.31
CA ARG A 173 3.56 -26.68 -5.52
C ARG A 173 2.97 -28.07 -5.81
N THR A 174 2.02 -28.50 -5.02
CA THR A 174 1.30 -29.78 -5.18
C THR A 174 0.52 -29.88 -6.49
N ASP A 175 0.15 -28.76 -7.10
CA ASP A 175 -0.51 -28.67 -8.41
C ASP A 175 0.48 -28.74 -9.60
N GLY A 176 1.79 -28.74 -9.32
CA GLY A 176 2.86 -28.83 -10.29
C GLY A 176 3.42 -27.48 -10.76
N ASP A 177 2.80 -26.34 -10.38
CA ASP A 177 3.30 -25.00 -10.67
C ASP A 177 4.53 -24.65 -9.83
N TYR A 178 5.38 -23.75 -10.33
CA TYR A 178 6.49 -23.21 -9.55
C TYR A 178 5.98 -22.32 -8.43
N LYS A 179 6.66 -22.40 -7.28
CA LYS A 179 6.47 -21.44 -6.20
C LYS A 179 6.85 -20.04 -6.67
N LYS A 180 6.08 -19.05 -6.25
CA LYS A 180 6.24 -17.67 -6.71
C LYS A 180 6.41 -16.72 -5.54
N VAL A 181 7.07 -15.59 -5.82
CA VAL A 181 7.14 -14.43 -4.94
C VAL A 181 6.30 -13.33 -5.56
N ALA A 182 5.30 -12.86 -4.84
CA ALA A 182 4.44 -11.75 -5.21
C ALA A 182 4.82 -10.52 -4.41
N SER A 183 5.12 -9.40 -5.07
CA SER A 183 5.51 -8.17 -4.38
C SER A 183 4.87 -6.93 -4.99
N PHE A 184 4.77 -5.88 -4.18
CA PHE A 184 4.37 -4.56 -4.62
C PHE A 184 5.14 -3.50 -3.84
N ALA A 185 5.73 -2.54 -4.57
CA ALA A 185 6.35 -1.36 -4.01
C ALA A 185 5.48 -0.14 -4.33
N ALA A 186 5.14 0.65 -3.32
CA ALA A 186 4.49 1.93 -3.48
C ALA A 186 5.31 3.05 -2.88
N VAL A 187 5.20 4.23 -3.46
CA VAL A 187 5.80 5.48 -2.99
C VAL A 187 4.73 6.54 -2.79
N LEU A 188 4.86 7.36 -1.77
CA LEU A 188 3.85 8.31 -1.34
C LEU A 188 4.48 9.55 -0.67
N PRO A 189 4.08 10.78 -1.02
CA PRO A 189 3.38 11.16 -2.26
C PRO A 189 4.19 10.81 -3.52
N ALA A 190 3.52 10.60 -4.67
CA ALA A 190 4.25 10.18 -5.88
C ALA A 190 5.13 11.28 -6.47
N ASP A 191 4.76 12.56 -6.29
CA ASP A 191 5.49 13.73 -6.80
C ASP A 191 6.66 14.14 -5.89
N ASP A 192 6.54 13.92 -4.57
CA ASP A 192 7.60 14.20 -3.59
C ASP A 192 7.64 13.10 -2.52
N PRO A 193 8.23 11.94 -2.81
CA PRO A 193 8.13 10.75 -1.98
C PRO A 193 8.74 10.92 -0.59
N GLU A 194 7.92 10.72 0.44
CA GLU A 194 8.30 10.71 1.85
C GLU A 194 8.46 9.29 2.40
N ILE A 195 7.61 8.35 1.92
CA ILE A 195 7.65 6.95 2.36
C ILE A 195 7.60 5.97 1.19
N ILE A 196 8.13 4.79 1.45
CA ILE A 196 8.00 3.60 0.60
C ILE A 196 7.31 2.51 1.42
N VAL A 197 6.28 1.91 0.83
CA VAL A 197 5.64 0.71 1.37
C VAL A 197 5.94 -0.45 0.43
N TYR A 198 6.70 -1.43 0.91
CA TYR A 198 7.04 -2.64 0.16
C TYR A 198 6.48 -3.88 0.84
N VAL A 199 5.63 -4.60 0.12
CA VAL A 199 5.07 -5.87 0.57
C VAL A 199 5.56 -6.97 -0.33
N MET A 200 6.04 -8.05 0.28
CA MET A 200 6.47 -9.27 -0.40
C MET A 200 5.77 -10.48 0.25
N LEU A 201 5.19 -11.32 -0.56
CA LEU A 201 4.53 -12.56 -0.17
C LEU A 201 5.30 -13.72 -0.81
N ASP A 202 5.87 -14.56 0.03
CA ASP A 202 6.62 -15.74 -0.39
C ASP A 202 5.69 -16.94 -0.50
N ASP A 203 5.56 -17.49 -1.70
CA ASP A 203 4.66 -18.58 -2.05
C ASP A 203 3.25 -18.43 -1.48
N PRO A 204 2.53 -17.35 -1.82
CA PRO A 204 1.21 -17.09 -1.28
C PRO A 204 0.26 -18.23 -1.65
N ASN A 205 -0.35 -18.84 -0.64
CA ASN A 205 -1.31 -19.94 -0.83
C ASN A 205 -2.67 -19.38 -1.27
N ASN A 206 -2.79 -19.04 -2.56
CA ASN A 206 -4.04 -18.59 -3.15
C ASN A 206 -4.37 -19.41 -4.40
N ALA A 207 -5.37 -20.28 -4.28
CA ALA A 207 -5.82 -21.13 -5.38
C ALA A 207 -6.41 -20.37 -6.59
N LYS A 208 -6.65 -19.06 -6.47
CA LYS A 208 -7.33 -18.26 -7.50
C LYS A 208 -6.42 -17.43 -8.38
N THR A 209 -5.25 -17.03 -7.88
CA THR A 209 -4.32 -16.17 -8.61
C THR A 209 -2.93 -16.17 -8.02
N ASP A 210 -1.94 -15.98 -8.89
CA ASP A 210 -0.53 -15.73 -8.52
C ASP A 210 -0.09 -14.29 -8.85
N TYR A 211 -1.02 -13.43 -9.29
CA TYR A 211 -0.67 -12.08 -9.69
C TYR A 211 -0.46 -11.16 -8.48
N SER A 212 0.73 -10.59 -8.38
CA SER A 212 1.11 -9.65 -7.29
C SER A 212 0.18 -8.46 -7.17
N SER A 213 -0.36 -7.97 -8.27
CA SER A 213 -1.33 -6.89 -8.27
C SER A 213 -2.63 -7.22 -7.55
N LEU A 214 -3.00 -8.50 -7.50
CA LEU A 214 -4.20 -8.96 -6.79
C LEU A 214 -3.90 -9.43 -5.36
N LEU A 215 -2.65 -9.70 -5.02
CA LEU A 215 -2.23 -10.24 -3.73
C LEU A 215 -1.54 -9.18 -2.86
N ALA A 216 -0.48 -8.56 -3.36
CA ALA A 216 0.35 -7.62 -2.59
C ALA A 216 -0.16 -6.17 -2.67
N ALA A 217 -0.68 -5.72 -3.82
CA ALA A 217 -1.12 -4.34 -3.98
C ALA A 217 -2.28 -3.95 -3.03
N PRO A 218 -3.33 -4.79 -2.80
CA PRO A 218 -4.36 -4.47 -1.81
C PRO A 218 -3.82 -4.29 -0.39
N VAL A 219 -2.84 -5.11 0.01
CA VAL A 219 -2.19 -5.00 1.32
C VAL A 219 -1.45 -3.66 1.44
N VAL A 220 -0.73 -3.26 0.39
CA VAL A 220 -0.07 -1.94 0.34
C VAL A 220 -1.08 -0.80 0.45
N GLY A 221 -2.20 -0.85 -0.28
CA GLY A 221 -3.26 0.14 -0.20
C GLY A 221 -3.84 0.26 1.22
N ASN A 222 -4.06 -0.87 1.88
CA ASN A 222 -4.55 -0.88 3.27
C ASN A 222 -3.53 -0.26 4.23
N ILE A 223 -2.25 -0.61 4.12
CA ILE A 223 -1.18 0.00 4.93
C ILE A 223 -1.14 1.51 4.70
N ILE A 224 -1.18 1.97 3.45
CA ILE A 224 -1.19 3.40 3.13
C ILE A 224 -2.40 4.11 3.73
N SER A 225 -3.59 3.51 3.65
CA SER A 225 -4.82 4.13 4.18
C SER A 225 -4.78 4.40 5.68
N GLU A 226 -3.98 3.65 6.42
CA GLU A 226 -3.79 3.81 7.87
C GLU A 226 -2.55 4.66 8.21
N VAL A 227 -1.43 4.42 7.51
CA VAL A 227 -0.13 5.05 7.82
C VAL A 227 -0.05 6.49 7.32
N ALA A 228 -0.58 6.80 6.15
CA ALA A 228 -0.48 8.14 5.58
C ALA A 228 -1.14 9.23 6.46
N PRO A 229 -2.38 9.04 6.97
CA PRO A 229 -2.96 9.98 7.93
C PRO A 229 -2.19 10.08 9.24
N TYR A 230 -1.66 8.95 9.75
CA TYR A 230 -0.87 8.92 10.98
C TYR A 230 0.42 9.72 10.87
N LEU A 231 1.10 9.65 9.73
CA LEU A 231 2.32 10.41 9.44
C LEU A 231 2.05 11.86 9.01
N GLY A 232 0.78 12.24 8.81
CA GLY A 232 0.42 13.57 8.34
C GLY A 232 0.83 13.83 6.89
N ILE A 233 0.96 12.78 6.07
CA ILE A 233 1.33 12.92 4.66
C ILE A 233 0.24 13.71 3.92
N ALA A 234 0.68 14.71 3.14
CA ALA A 234 -0.23 15.59 2.41
C ALA A 234 -1.13 14.81 1.44
N THR A 235 -2.40 15.17 1.43
CA THR A 235 -3.36 14.69 0.43
C THR A 235 -3.08 15.35 -0.93
N ASP A 236 -3.77 14.90 -1.98
CA ASP A 236 -3.69 15.46 -3.34
C ASP A 236 -4.22 16.91 -3.47
N GLY A 237 -4.60 17.53 -2.35
CA GLY A 237 -5.08 18.91 -2.28
C GLY A 237 -6.54 19.11 -2.72
N GLU A 238 -7.24 18.06 -3.11
CA GLU A 238 -8.66 18.15 -3.39
C GLU A 238 -9.46 18.20 -2.08
N ASP A 239 -10.18 19.30 -1.85
CA ASP A 239 -11.12 19.38 -0.73
C ASP A 239 -12.33 18.48 -1.01
N ARG A 240 -12.37 17.35 -0.30
CA ARG A 240 -13.47 16.40 -0.37
C ARG A 240 -14.45 16.54 0.80
N SER A 241 -14.29 17.59 1.63
CA SER A 241 -15.26 17.94 2.64
C SER A 241 -16.61 18.24 1.97
N GLY A 242 -17.67 17.61 2.46
CA GLY A 242 -19.00 17.71 1.84
C GLY A 242 -19.23 16.80 0.61
N THR A 243 -18.22 16.07 0.14
CA THR A 243 -18.43 15.08 -0.94
C THR A 243 -19.22 13.88 -0.42
N THR A 244 -20.30 13.54 -1.13
CA THR A 244 -21.11 12.36 -0.82
C THR A 244 -20.70 11.18 -1.70
N VAL A 245 -20.48 10.04 -1.08
CA VAL A 245 -20.08 8.78 -1.73
C VAL A 245 -21.16 7.74 -1.53
N THR A 246 -21.44 6.95 -2.56
CA THR A 246 -22.37 5.82 -2.45
C THR A 246 -21.63 4.56 -2.01
N VAL A 247 -22.07 3.96 -0.92
CA VAL A 247 -21.52 2.70 -0.37
C VAL A 247 -21.75 1.57 -1.38
N PRO A 248 -20.70 0.86 -1.84
CA PRO A 248 -20.84 -0.26 -2.76
C PRO A 248 -21.49 -1.47 -2.09
N ASN A 249 -22.06 -2.39 -2.89
CA ASN A 249 -22.52 -3.68 -2.38
C ASN A 249 -21.31 -4.62 -2.26
N LEU A 250 -20.98 -4.98 -1.04
CA LEU A 250 -19.82 -5.82 -0.70
C LEU A 250 -20.23 -7.21 -0.19
N VAL A 251 -21.52 -7.45 0.06
CA VAL A 251 -22.01 -8.76 0.51
C VAL A 251 -21.71 -9.82 -0.54
N GLY A 252 -21.10 -10.92 -0.11
CA GLY A 252 -20.60 -11.99 -0.97
C GLY A 252 -19.21 -11.74 -1.58
N THR A 253 -18.62 -10.57 -1.36
CA THR A 253 -17.26 -10.24 -1.80
C THR A 253 -16.24 -10.72 -0.76
N GLU A 254 -15.10 -11.19 -1.18
CA GLU A 254 -13.99 -11.49 -0.26
C GLU A 254 -13.51 -10.22 0.44
N TRP A 255 -13.11 -10.36 1.71
CA TRP A 255 -12.62 -9.26 2.54
C TRP A 255 -11.61 -8.36 1.83
N SER A 256 -10.56 -8.95 1.23
CA SER A 256 -9.52 -8.20 0.51
C SER A 256 -10.06 -7.39 -0.66
N SER A 257 -11.00 -7.94 -1.41
CA SER A 257 -11.65 -7.24 -2.53
C SER A 257 -12.60 -6.14 -2.05
N ALA A 258 -13.26 -6.35 -0.93
CA ALA A 258 -14.12 -5.33 -0.31
C ALA A 258 -13.31 -4.12 0.15
N GLN A 259 -12.16 -4.33 0.79
CA GLN A 259 -11.24 -3.27 1.20
C GLN A 259 -10.81 -2.39 0.01
N VAL A 260 -10.39 -3.02 -1.10
CA VAL A 260 -10.00 -2.30 -2.32
C VAL A 260 -11.15 -1.45 -2.85
N GLN A 261 -12.37 -2.00 -2.92
CA GLN A 261 -13.53 -1.26 -3.41
C GLN A 261 -13.84 -0.03 -2.53
N LEU A 262 -13.68 -0.15 -1.21
CA LEU A 262 -13.88 0.97 -0.28
C LEU A 262 -12.77 2.01 -0.42
N ASN A 263 -11.50 1.59 -0.48
CA ASN A 263 -10.36 2.50 -0.66
C ASN A 263 -10.48 3.33 -1.96
N ILE A 264 -10.86 2.70 -3.07
CA ILE A 264 -11.11 3.40 -4.35
C ILE A 264 -12.22 4.44 -4.22
N LYS A 265 -13.22 4.18 -3.39
CA LYS A 265 -14.33 5.11 -3.14
C LYS A 265 -14.02 6.18 -2.09
N GLY A 266 -12.86 6.12 -1.44
CA GLY A 266 -12.52 7.01 -0.34
C GLY A 266 -13.34 6.75 0.92
N LEU A 267 -13.73 5.50 1.11
CA LEU A 267 -14.38 5.01 2.33
C LEU A 267 -13.38 4.21 3.16
N LYS A 268 -13.46 4.35 4.46
CA LYS A 268 -12.68 3.52 5.41
C LYS A 268 -13.39 2.19 5.61
N HIS A 269 -12.65 1.20 6.04
CA HIS A 269 -13.19 -0.13 6.34
C HIS A 269 -12.75 -0.60 7.71
N GLN A 270 -13.59 -1.36 8.36
CA GLN A 270 -13.26 -2.03 9.62
C GLN A 270 -13.94 -3.39 9.67
N LEU A 271 -13.17 -4.44 10.02
CA LEU A 271 -13.74 -5.73 10.33
C LEU A 271 -14.45 -5.62 11.67
N ALA A 272 -15.73 -5.99 11.71
CA ALA A 272 -16.44 -6.07 12.98
C ALA A 272 -15.85 -7.19 13.82
N GLU A 273 -15.47 -6.87 15.05
CA GLU A 273 -14.84 -7.82 15.95
C GLU A 273 -15.85 -8.90 16.36
N SER A 274 -15.56 -10.14 16.04
CA SER A 274 -16.15 -11.34 16.62
C SER A 274 -15.07 -12.38 16.79
N GLU A 275 -15.26 -13.35 17.69
CA GLU A 275 -14.31 -14.45 17.93
C GLU A 275 -14.11 -15.33 16.68
N SER A 276 -15.04 -15.27 15.71
CA SER A 276 -15.04 -16.05 14.48
C SER A 276 -14.71 -15.24 13.22
N SER A 277 -14.40 -13.95 13.33
CA SER A 277 -14.06 -13.10 12.19
C SER A 277 -12.81 -13.58 11.47
N GLN A 278 -12.91 -13.87 10.18
CA GLN A 278 -11.80 -14.34 9.35
C GLN A 278 -11.61 -13.43 8.14
N THR A 279 -10.41 -12.93 7.98
CA THR A 279 -10.02 -12.09 6.82
C THR A 279 -10.00 -12.87 5.48
N ALA A 280 -10.07 -14.20 5.52
CA ALA A 280 -10.19 -15.04 4.32
C ALA A 280 -11.64 -15.34 3.92
N ALA A 281 -12.64 -14.90 4.72
CA ALA A 281 -14.05 -15.18 4.47
C ALA A 281 -14.69 -14.10 3.59
N ALA A 282 -15.81 -14.45 2.98
CA ALA A 282 -16.63 -13.48 2.27
C ALA A 282 -17.41 -12.61 3.25
N VAL A 283 -17.64 -11.35 2.88
CA VAL A 283 -18.50 -10.43 3.62
C VAL A 283 -19.93 -10.96 3.65
N THR A 284 -20.47 -11.20 4.83
CA THR A 284 -21.84 -11.66 5.04
C THR A 284 -22.81 -10.52 5.26
N TYR A 285 -22.32 -9.42 5.85
CA TYR A 285 -23.11 -8.22 6.11
C TYR A 285 -22.21 -6.97 6.13
N GLN A 286 -22.79 -5.83 5.83
CA GLN A 286 -22.10 -4.53 5.86
C GLN A 286 -23.00 -3.44 6.45
N TYR A 287 -22.39 -2.47 7.12
CA TYR A 287 -23.07 -1.25 7.56
C TYR A 287 -22.12 -0.05 7.51
N PRO A 288 -22.52 1.09 6.91
CA PRO A 288 -23.79 1.38 6.28
C PRO A 288 -24.12 0.45 5.10
N HIS A 289 -25.42 0.29 4.81
CA HIS A 289 -25.92 -0.59 3.76
C HIS A 289 -25.46 -0.16 2.37
N ALA A 290 -25.41 -1.13 1.46
CA ALA A 290 -25.23 -0.86 0.03
C ALA A 290 -26.22 0.18 -0.51
N GLY A 291 -25.72 1.13 -1.30
CA GLY A 291 -26.52 2.22 -1.85
C GLY A 291 -26.71 3.42 -0.92
N ALA A 292 -26.32 3.33 0.36
CA ALA A 292 -26.34 4.47 1.27
C ALA A 292 -25.43 5.60 0.76
N LYS A 293 -25.89 6.84 0.81
CA LYS A 293 -25.10 8.03 0.54
C LYS A 293 -24.47 8.53 1.84
N VAL A 294 -23.16 8.50 1.90
CA VAL A 294 -22.38 8.83 3.11
C VAL A 294 -21.31 9.85 2.78
N ALA A 295 -20.80 10.55 3.78
CA ALA A 295 -19.68 11.46 3.60
C ALA A 295 -18.40 10.71 3.18
N TYR A 296 -17.54 11.34 2.41
CA TYR A 296 -16.19 10.86 2.14
C TYR A 296 -15.47 10.55 3.47
N GLY A 297 -14.72 9.46 3.54
CA GLY A 297 -14.05 9.02 4.75
C GLY A 297 -14.91 8.28 5.78
N THR A 298 -16.20 8.07 5.50
CA THR A 298 -17.08 7.25 6.36
C THR A 298 -16.54 5.82 6.48
N THR A 299 -16.54 5.28 7.70
CA THR A 299 -16.13 3.89 7.96
C THR A 299 -17.29 2.94 7.66
N VAL A 300 -17.02 1.95 6.81
CA VAL A 300 -17.94 0.84 6.55
C VAL A 300 -17.50 -0.37 7.37
N TYR A 301 -18.35 -0.81 8.28
CA TYR A 301 -18.14 -2.01 9.06
C TYR A 301 -18.55 -3.23 8.26
N LEU A 302 -17.66 -4.19 8.16
CA LEU A 302 -17.83 -5.43 7.40
C LEU A 302 -17.85 -6.62 8.35
N TYR A 303 -18.76 -7.55 8.13
CA TYR A 303 -18.93 -8.77 8.91
C TYR A 303 -18.64 -9.96 8.00
N THR A 304 -17.91 -10.95 8.49
CA THR A 304 -17.54 -12.16 7.75
C THR A 304 -18.10 -13.43 8.38
N ASP A 305 -18.92 -13.28 9.39
CA ASP A 305 -19.62 -14.34 10.11
C ASP A 305 -21.12 -14.04 10.20
N THR A 306 -21.83 -14.75 11.07
CA THR A 306 -23.25 -14.49 11.31
C THR A 306 -23.39 -13.15 12.02
N TYR A 307 -24.08 -12.20 11.37
CA TYR A 307 -24.39 -10.91 11.96
C TYR A 307 -25.42 -11.06 13.10
N GLU A 308 -25.03 -10.71 14.32
CA GLU A 308 -25.90 -10.77 15.50
C GLU A 308 -26.34 -9.38 16.00
N GLY A 309 -26.27 -8.34 15.17
CA GLY A 309 -26.76 -7.01 15.51
C GLY A 309 -25.87 -6.27 16.52
N GLN A 310 -24.58 -6.10 16.21
CA GLN A 310 -23.68 -5.35 17.08
C GLN A 310 -24.16 -3.90 17.26
N HIS A 311 -24.49 -3.53 18.49
CA HIS A 311 -24.92 -2.20 18.86
C HIS A 311 -23.88 -1.56 19.78
N THR A 312 -23.88 -0.25 19.80
CA THR A 312 -23.02 0.57 20.67
C THR A 312 -23.85 1.72 21.25
N GLU A 313 -23.44 2.23 22.40
CA GLU A 313 -24.07 3.39 23.00
C GLU A 313 -23.51 4.68 22.41
N VAL A 314 -24.39 5.63 22.12
CA VAL A 314 -24.02 6.96 21.62
C VAL A 314 -23.42 7.78 22.77
N PRO A 315 -22.17 8.22 22.68
CA PRO A 315 -21.60 9.07 23.73
C PRO A 315 -22.21 10.48 23.71
N ASP A 316 -22.23 11.14 24.87
CA ASP A 316 -22.58 12.57 24.96
C ASP A 316 -21.41 13.43 24.45
N VAL A 317 -21.59 14.04 23.30
CA VAL A 317 -20.60 14.93 22.69
C VAL A 317 -21.00 16.40 22.74
N THR A 318 -22.13 16.72 23.39
CA THR A 318 -22.60 18.08 23.53
C THR A 318 -21.61 18.93 24.32
N GLY A 319 -21.34 20.14 23.91
CA GLY A 319 -20.38 21.05 24.55
C GLY A 319 -18.90 20.70 24.32
N LYS A 320 -18.60 19.70 23.51
CA LYS A 320 -17.22 19.34 23.08
C LYS A 320 -16.85 20.06 21.81
N SER A 321 -15.55 20.23 21.52
CA SER A 321 -15.12 20.67 20.20
C SER A 321 -15.47 19.61 19.15
N ALA A 322 -15.72 20.02 17.93
CA ALA A 322 -16.06 19.11 16.82
C ALA A 322 -15.02 18.00 16.65
N ASP A 323 -13.72 18.29 16.80
CA ASP A 323 -12.65 17.29 16.68
C ASP A 323 -12.67 16.26 17.82
N PHE A 324 -12.92 16.71 19.05
CA PHE A 324 -13.02 15.79 20.19
C PHE A 324 -14.28 14.92 20.09
N ALA A 325 -15.39 15.50 19.60
CA ALA A 325 -16.62 14.77 19.34
C ALA A 325 -16.42 13.67 18.27
N ARG A 326 -15.72 13.97 17.17
CA ARG A 326 -15.35 12.98 16.15
C ARG A 326 -14.55 11.82 16.75
N GLN A 327 -13.58 12.12 17.61
CA GLN A 327 -12.76 11.10 18.26
C GLN A 327 -13.61 10.21 19.21
N MET A 328 -14.48 10.80 20.00
CA MET A 328 -15.37 10.05 20.91
C MET A 328 -16.33 9.13 20.14
N LEU A 329 -16.97 9.65 19.08
CA LEU A 329 -17.87 8.86 18.24
C LEU A 329 -17.13 7.74 17.51
N SER A 330 -15.94 8.03 16.97
CA SER A 330 -15.09 7.02 16.33
C SER A 330 -14.66 5.92 17.31
N ALA A 331 -14.28 6.27 18.55
CA ALA A 331 -13.92 5.30 19.58
C ALA A 331 -15.12 4.41 19.99
N ALA A 332 -16.34 4.93 19.90
CA ALA A 332 -17.58 4.17 20.08
C ALA A 332 -17.96 3.34 18.83
N GLY A 333 -17.18 3.39 17.75
CA GLY A 333 -17.49 2.70 16.51
C GLY A 333 -18.62 3.34 15.69
N LEU A 334 -18.78 4.67 15.82
CA LEU A 334 -19.79 5.45 15.12
C LEU A 334 -19.15 6.38 14.09
N ASN A 335 -19.86 6.69 13.03
CA ASN A 335 -19.49 7.70 12.06
C ASN A 335 -20.03 9.07 12.48
N CYS A 336 -19.31 10.15 12.13
CA CYS A 336 -19.67 11.52 12.48
C CYS A 336 -19.82 12.37 11.22
N VAL A 337 -20.91 13.14 11.16
CA VAL A 337 -21.11 14.21 10.19
C VAL A 337 -21.23 15.52 10.98
N VAL A 338 -20.52 16.55 10.54
CA VAL A 338 -20.55 17.88 11.17
C VAL A 338 -21.38 18.81 10.29
N GLU A 339 -22.37 19.45 10.87
CA GLU A 339 -23.14 20.56 10.30
C GLU A 339 -22.80 21.85 11.04
N GLY A 340 -22.61 22.94 10.31
CA GLY A 340 -22.23 24.24 10.87
C GLY A 340 -20.71 24.45 10.88
N ASP A 341 -20.19 25.10 11.96
CA ASP A 341 -18.75 25.40 12.06
C ASP A 341 -17.94 24.15 12.39
N ALA A 342 -17.14 23.70 11.43
CA ALA A 342 -16.29 22.50 11.58
C ALA A 342 -15.26 22.60 12.72
N ASN A 343 -14.93 23.81 13.17
CA ASN A 343 -14.03 24.08 14.31
C ASN A 343 -14.80 24.52 15.57
N GLY A 344 -16.12 24.55 15.51
CA GLY A 344 -16.99 25.02 16.58
C GLY A 344 -17.20 24.02 17.70
N THR A 345 -18.12 24.40 18.59
CA THR A 345 -18.54 23.56 19.70
C THR A 345 -19.86 22.87 19.38
N VAL A 346 -19.99 21.58 19.68
CA VAL A 346 -21.20 20.81 19.47
C VAL A 346 -22.35 21.35 20.29
N GLN A 347 -23.40 21.82 19.64
CA GLN A 347 -24.63 22.33 20.26
C GLN A 347 -25.71 21.24 20.36
N ALA A 348 -25.73 20.29 19.39
CA ALA A 348 -26.68 19.20 19.35
C ALA A 348 -26.09 18.00 18.63
N GLN A 349 -26.63 16.80 18.92
CA GLN A 349 -26.35 15.55 18.22
C GLN A 349 -27.67 14.87 17.79
N SER A 350 -27.66 14.14 16.68
CA SER A 350 -28.86 13.57 16.07
C SER A 350 -29.50 12.45 16.86
N GLU A 351 -28.73 11.77 17.69
CA GLU A 351 -29.18 10.68 18.56
C GLU A 351 -28.90 11.05 20.02
N ASP A 352 -29.79 10.67 20.92
CA ASP A 352 -29.64 10.93 22.33
C ASP A 352 -28.44 10.20 22.92
N ALA A 353 -27.73 10.86 23.87
CA ALA A 353 -26.65 10.22 24.60
C ALA A 353 -27.17 8.97 25.37
N GLY A 354 -26.45 7.87 25.27
CA GLY A 354 -26.85 6.57 25.82
C GLY A 354 -27.83 5.77 24.92
N ALA A 355 -28.27 6.31 23.80
CA ALA A 355 -29.06 5.56 22.84
C ALA A 355 -28.27 4.37 22.29
N SER A 356 -28.89 3.20 22.20
CA SER A 356 -28.29 2.01 21.58
C SER A 356 -28.57 2.02 20.09
N VAL A 357 -27.50 2.23 19.32
CA VAL A 357 -27.55 2.27 17.85
C VAL A 357 -26.63 1.21 17.25
N GLN A 358 -26.88 0.86 16.00
CA GLN A 358 -26.03 -0.09 15.30
C GLN A 358 -24.61 0.49 15.13
N ARG A 359 -23.58 -0.33 15.34
CA ARG A 359 -22.17 0.05 15.10
C ARG A 359 -21.99 0.47 13.64
N GLY A 360 -21.36 1.62 13.41
CA GLY A 360 -21.26 2.24 12.08
C GLY A 360 -22.37 3.25 11.76
N SER A 361 -23.35 3.45 12.67
CA SER A 361 -24.37 4.49 12.49
C SER A 361 -23.73 5.88 12.36
N ILE A 362 -24.38 6.73 11.60
CA ILE A 362 -23.93 8.09 11.35
C ILE A 362 -24.62 9.00 12.35
N ILE A 363 -23.82 9.65 13.20
CA ILE A 363 -24.29 10.66 14.14
C ILE A 363 -23.98 12.04 13.55
N THR A 364 -25.02 12.81 13.28
CA THR A 364 -24.87 14.21 12.87
C THR A 364 -24.71 15.08 14.11
N ILE A 365 -23.66 15.89 14.15
CA ILE A 365 -23.44 16.90 15.20
C ILE A 365 -23.59 18.29 14.59
N THR A 366 -24.34 19.15 15.26
CA THR A 366 -24.49 20.56 14.86
C THR A 366 -23.55 21.41 15.70
N CYS A 367 -22.64 22.14 15.05
CA CYS A 367 -21.63 22.96 15.68
C CYS A 367 -21.83 24.45 15.37
N GLY A 368 -21.56 25.29 16.38
CA GLY A 368 -21.65 26.74 16.26
C GLY A 368 -20.68 27.46 17.19
#